data_ba54551a8c993604f62bef7c3235f94e
#
_entry.id   ba54551a8c993604f62bef7c3235f94e
#
_cell.length_a   1.000
_cell.length_b   1.000
_cell.length_c   1.000
_cell.angle_alpha   90.00
_cell.angle_beta   90.00
_cell.angle_gamma   90.00
#
_symmetry.space_group_name_H-M   'P 1'
#
loop_
_entity.id
_entity.type
_entity.pdbx_description
1 polymer ?
#
loop_
_entity_poly.entity_id
_entity_poly.type
_entity_poly.pdbx_seq_one_letter_code
_entity_poly.pdbx_strand_id
1 'polypeptide(L)'
;MHSILRFEDKLDFEITDVYDTKYSLRVGKNTNKEVKSDSSGHIIKNIEKIDWDSFDTLILGHIDMLILQMKSYDFKNNLISEALRHNKQIYSFDDLGQIVKNNKRVQSPTILPEHLPPFRYEKLHENIVPVVGVFGTGGRQGKFTLQVTLRNCLRNKGFKVGQIGTEPSALLFGMEYVFPIGYNSVYSLRIHDYDVIRYLNETIHKLEDTRCDIILVGSQSASVNIYPNHLYYYNIFQTNFLMGTRPDAIILSISMNDTYEYIEKTISFLESTVECEVIALCLFPVVQTFDWAGPVDPSNITVSYTHLRA
;
A
#
# COMPACT_ATOMS: atom_id res chain seq x y z
N MET A 1 4.38 7.51 2.59
CA MET A 1 5.16 8.15 3.68
C MET A 1 4.56 7.95 5.07
N HIS A 2 3.24 8.09 5.31
CA HIS A 2 2.66 7.90 6.65
C HIS A 2 2.98 6.55 7.29
N SER A 3 2.92 5.46 6.52
CA SER A 3 3.25 4.11 7.01
C SER A 3 4.70 4.00 7.48
N ILE A 4 5.64 4.55 6.72
CA ILE A 4 7.08 4.52 7.04
C ILE A 4 7.35 5.24 8.37
N LEU A 5 6.86 6.48 8.50
CA LEU A 5 7.05 7.27 9.71
C LEU A 5 6.31 6.70 10.94
N ARG A 6 5.14 6.06 10.71
CA ARG A 6 4.36 5.46 11.79
C ARG A 6 4.97 4.19 12.36
N PHE A 7 5.61 3.39 11.50
CA PHE A 7 6.19 2.11 11.84
C PHE A 7 7.71 2.13 11.67
N GLU A 8 8.34 3.25 11.98
CA GLU A 8 9.79 3.44 11.86
C GLU A 8 10.57 2.36 12.65
N ASP A 9 10.04 1.95 13.82
CA ASP A 9 10.59 0.88 14.65
C ASP A 9 10.54 -0.53 14.02
N LYS A 10 9.92 -0.68 12.86
CA LYS A 10 9.81 -1.94 12.10
C LYS A 10 10.65 -1.94 10.81
N LEU A 11 11.38 -0.88 10.57
CA LEU A 11 12.27 -0.76 9.40
C LEU A 11 13.65 -1.32 9.73
N ASP A 12 14.33 -1.87 8.73
CA ASP A 12 15.70 -2.41 8.84
C ASP A 12 16.75 -1.30 8.60
N PHE A 13 16.33 -0.05 8.46
CA PHE A 13 17.16 1.11 8.19
C PHE A 13 16.72 2.31 9.04
N GLU A 14 17.61 3.26 9.21
CA GLU A 14 17.35 4.51 9.94
C GLU A 14 16.83 5.59 9.01
N ILE A 15 15.84 6.35 9.48
CA ILE A 15 15.39 7.58 8.82
C ILE A 15 16.23 8.74 9.37
N THR A 16 17.15 9.26 8.56
CA THR A 16 17.99 10.39 8.97
C THR A 16 17.25 11.71 8.90
N ASP A 17 16.53 11.94 7.82
CA ASP A 17 15.87 13.21 7.55
C ASP A 17 14.52 13.03 6.85
N VAL A 18 13.61 13.95 7.11
CA VAL A 18 12.31 14.05 6.41
C VAL A 18 12.19 15.41 5.75
N TYR A 19 11.91 15.40 4.46
CA TYR A 19 11.79 16.61 3.66
C TYR A 19 10.40 16.77 3.09
N ASP A 20 9.92 18.00 3.00
CA ASP A 20 8.70 18.36 2.29
C ASP A 20 8.85 19.72 1.61
N THR A 21 7.94 20.05 0.72
CA THR A 21 7.92 21.35 0.08
C THR A 21 7.39 22.43 1.02
N LYS A 22 7.80 23.68 0.82
CA LYS A 22 7.26 24.82 1.55
C LYS A 22 5.74 24.99 1.39
N TYR A 23 5.17 24.46 0.32
CA TYR A 23 3.73 24.54 0.01
C TYR A 23 2.89 23.57 0.82
N SER A 24 3.49 22.53 1.41
CA SER A 24 2.78 21.57 2.25
C SER A 24 2.34 22.12 3.61
N LEU A 25 2.87 23.28 4.02
CA LEU A 25 2.71 23.88 5.35
C LEU A 25 3.17 22.98 6.52
N ARG A 26 4.00 21.97 6.22
CA ARG A 26 4.52 21.01 7.21
C ARG A 26 5.97 21.26 7.59
N VAL A 27 6.72 22.01 6.79
CA VAL A 27 8.11 22.35 7.09
C VAL A 27 8.22 23.02 8.47
N GLY A 28 9.15 22.53 9.29
CA GLY A 28 9.33 22.95 10.69
C GLY A 28 8.44 22.22 11.71
N LYS A 29 7.48 21.40 11.26
CA LYS A 29 6.66 20.58 12.17
C LYS A 29 7.34 19.25 12.46
N ASN A 30 6.97 18.65 13.59
CA ASN A 30 7.43 17.31 13.95
C ASN A 30 6.50 16.26 13.32
N THR A 31 7.10 15.22 12.72
CA THR A 31 6.37 14.13 12.06
C THR A 31 5.41 13.39 12.98
N ASN A 32 5.71 13.29 14.28
CA ASN A 32 4.83 12.61 15.24
C ASN A 32 3.43 13.21 15.31
N LYS A 33 3.34 14.52 15.19
CA LYS A 33 2.05 15.22 15.18
C LYS A 33 1.26 14.90 13.92
N GLU A 34 1.97 14.64 12.81
CA GLU A 34 1.35 14.34 11.52
C GLU A 34 0.90 12.86 11.40
N VAL A 35 1.69 11.93 11.95
CA VAL A 35 1.40 10.48 11.84
C VAL A 35 0.83 9.87 13.11
N LYS A 36 0.73 10.67 14.21
CA LYS A 36 0.26 10.21 15.53
C LYS A 36 1.03 8.97 16.00
N SER A 37 2.35 9.06 15.98
CA SER A 37 3.26 8.01 16.45
C SER A 37 3.79 8.37 17.84
N ASP A 38 4.11 7.36 18.64
CA ASP A 38 4.75 7.51 19.95
C ASP A 38 6.28 7.65 19.84
N SER A 39 6.86 7.56 18.63
CA SER A 39 8.30 7.75 18.39
C SER A 39 8.72 9.21 18.62
N SER A 40 10.02 9.49 18.74
CA SER A 40 10.56 10.85 18.91
C SER A 40 10.25 11.77 17.71
N GLY A 41 10.08 11.18 16.54
CA GLY A 41 9.80 11.85 15.29
C GLY A 41 10.93 12.72 14.77
N HIS A 42 10.72 13.23 13.57
CA HIS A 42 11.68 14.06 12.86
C HIS A 42 11.11 15.46 12.62
N ILE A 43 11.97 16.47 12.60
CA ILE A 43 11.57 17.81 12.14
C ILE A 43 11.59 17.81 10.61
N ILE A 44 10.46 18.14 10.01
CA ILE A 44 10.33 18.20 8.56
C ILE A 44 11.13 19.37 8.01
N LYS A 45 12.12 19.10 7.19
CA LYS A 45 13.01 20.08 6.55
C LYS A 45 12.46 20.51 5.18
N ASN A 46 12.90 21.67 4.70
CA ASN A 46 12.55 22.13 3.35
C ASN A 46 13.36 21.36 2.30
N ILE A 47 12.67 20.75 1.34
CA ILE A 47 13.28 19.99 0.24
C ILE A 47 14.24 20.81 -0.63
N GLU A 48 14.12 22.14 -0.65
CA GLU A 48 15.07 23.02 -1.34
C GLU A 48 16.45 23.05 -0.65
N LYS A 49 16.59 22.47 0.55
CA LYS A 49 17.79 22.45 1.39
C LYS A 49 18.22 21.04 1.77
N ILE A 50 18.17 20.11 0.80
CA ILE A 50 18.58 18.72 1.04
C ILE A 50 20.09 18.70 1.32
N ASP A 51 20.44 18.06 2.44
CA ASP A 51 21.81 17.68 2.74
C ASP A 51 22.10 16.31 2.11
N TRP A 52 22.69 16.33 0.92
CA TRP A 52 22.95 15.11 0.16
C TRP A 52 23.99 14.20 0.81
N ASP A 53 24.77 14.68 1.76
CA ASP A 53 25.82 13.91 2.42
C ASP A 53 25.30 13.17 3.66
N SER A 54 24.09 13.48 4.13
CA SER A 54 23.51 12.94 5.37
C SER A 54 22.86 11.57 5.21
N PHE A 55 22.66 11.04 4.00
CA PHE A 55 21.96 9.79 3.75
C PHE A 55 22.47 9.06 2.51
N ASP A 56 22.14 7.77 2.40
CA ASP A 56 22.50 6.93 1.25
C ASP A 56 21.35 6.74 0.26
N THR A 57 20.13 6.67 0.74
CA THR A 57 18.93 6.36 -0.03
C THR A 57 17.88 7.46 0.08
N LEU A 58 17.39 7.93 -1.05
CA LEU A 58 16.26 8.84 -1.14
C LEU A 58 14.97 8.06 -1.34
N ILE A 59 14.04 8.15 -0.38
CA ILE A 59 12.70 7.57 -0.50
C ILE A 59 11.73 8.67 -0.97
N LEU A 60 11.24 8.52 -2.19
CA LEU A 60 10.26 9.41 -2.79
C LEU A 60 8.83 8.89 -2.53
N GLY A 61 8.04 9.65 -1.80
CA GLY A 61 6.60 9.43 -1.67
C GLY A 61 5.86 9.73 -2.99
N HIS A 62 4.53 9.84 -2.92
CA HIS A 62 3.71 10.19 -4.08
C HIS A 62 3.94 11.65 -4.49
N ILE A 63 4.86 11.86 -5.44
CA ILE A 63 5.25 13.18 -5.91
C ILE A 63 4.36 13.65 -7.06
N ASP A 64 3.80 12.76 -7.85
CA ASP A 64 3.02 13.12 -9.05
C ASP A 64 1.82 14.00 -8.69
N MET A 65 1.14 13.74 -7.58
CA MET A 65 0.08 14.62 -7.07
C MET A 65 0.58 16.01 -6.67
N LEU A 66 1.77 16.07 -6.09
CA LEU A 66 2.41 17.33 -5.68
C LEU A 66 2.80 18.17 -6.90
N ILE A 67 3.32 17.53 -7.94
CA ILE A 67 3.69 18.18 -9.22
C ILE A 67 2.49 18.85 -9.87
N LEU A 68 1.34 18.18 -9.89
CA LEU A 68 0.09 18.73 -10.40
C LEU A 68 -0.35 19.98 -9.64
N GLN A 69 -0.22 19.97 -8.31
CA GLN A 69 -0.55 21.12 -7.46
C GLN A 69 0.42 22.28 -7.64
N MET A 70 1.71 21.99 -7.79
CA MET A 70 2.76 23.00 -7.96
C MET A 70 2.89 23.53 -9.38
N LYS A 71 2.28 22.88 -10.38
CA LYS A 71 2.47 23.14 -11.82
C LYS A 71 3.95 23.14 -12.23
N SER A 72 4.78 22.36 -11.54
CA SER A 72 6.23 22.29 -11.76
C SER A 72 6.61 20.89 -12.24
N TYR A 73 6.45 20.65 -13.52
CA TYR A 73 6.70 19.34 -14.14
C TYR A 73 8.20 18.92 -14.07
N ASP A 74 9.11 19.87 -14.01
CA ASP A 74 10.54 19.58 -13.93
C ASP A 74 11.02 19.22 -12.53
N PHE A 75 10.22 19.47 -11.50
CA PHE A 75 10.63 19.25 -10.11
C PHE A 75 11.07 17.80 -9.85
N LYS A 76 10.27 16.82 -10.29
CA LYS A 76 10.58 15.39 -10.14
C LYS A 76 11.87 15.02 -10.84
N ASN A 77 12.02 15.47 -12.09
CA ASN A 77 13.20 15.17 -12.92
C ASN A 77 14.46 15.77 -12.32
N ASN A 78 14.39 17.00 -11.85
CA ASN A 78 15.51 17.68 -11.21
C ASN A 78 15.91 16.97 -9.91
N LEU A 79 14.96 16.61 -9.07
CA LEU A 79 15.22 15.90 -7.81
C LEU A 79 15.89 14.54 -8.05
N ILE A 80 15.41 13.77 -9.03
CA ILE A 80 16.00 12.48 -9.42
C ILE A 80 17.41 12.67 -9.96
N SER A 81 17.61 13.67 -10.84
CA SER A 81 18.92 13.96 -11.44
C SER A 81 19.94 14.36 -10.39
N GLU A 82 19.55 15.19 -9.42
CA GLU A 82 20.42 15.59 -8.31
C GLU A 82 20.77 14.38 -7.41
N ALA A 83 19.80 13.55 -7.07
CA ALA A 83 20.05 12.34 -6.28
C ALA A 83 21.06 11.41 -6.98
N LEU A 84 20.89 11.20 -8.28
CA LEU A 84 21.82 10.38 -9.07
C LEU A 84 23.21 11.01 -9.19
N ARG A 85 23.30 12.35 -9.32
CA ARG A 85 24.57 13.10 -9.33
C ARG A 85 25.33 12.94 -8.02
N HIS A 86 24.61 12.89 -6.89
CA HIS A 86 25.16 12.64 -5.56
C HIS A 86 25.31 11.13 -5.24
N ASN A 87 25.22 10.26 -6.24
CA ASN A 87 25.38 8.80 -6.11
C ASN A 87 24.38 8.12 -5.16
N LYS A 88 23.18 8.71 -4.95
CA LYS A 88 22.18 8.12 -4.04
C LYS A 88 21.41 6.99 -4.69
N GLN A 89 20.97 6.03 -3.85
CA GLN A 89 19.93 5.10 -4.22
C GLN A 89 18.59 5.83 -4.17
N ILE A 90 17.63 5.40 -5.00
CA ILE A 90 16.29 5.99 -5.04
C ILE A 90 15.26 4.87 -4.92
N TYR A 91 14.38 4.98 -3.94
CA TYR A 91 13.18 4.18 -3.85
C TYR A 91 11.96 5.08 -4.08
N SER A 92 11.18 4.84 -5.12
CA SER A 92 10.04 5.69 -5.47
C SER A 92 8.72 4.97 -5.35
N PHE A 93 7.72 5.61 -4.77
CA PHE A 93 6.36 5.11 -4.73
C PHE A 93 5.62 5.29 -6.05
N ASP A 94 6.01 6.30 -6.83
CA ASP A 94 5.46 6.55 -8.16
C ASP A 94 6.36 5.92 -9.23
N ASP A 95 5.76 5.59 -10.38
CA ASP A 95 6.51 5.20 -11.55
C ASP A 95 7.37 6.38 -12.04
N LEU A 96 8.67 6.13 -12.18
CA LEU A 96 9.62 7.11 -12.69
C LEU A 96 9.80 7.05 -14.22
N GLY A 97 9.08 6.13 -14.89
CA GLY A 97 9.03 6.01 -16.33
C GLY A 97 10.39 5.79 -17.00
N GLN A 98 10.51 6.30 -18.23
CA GLN A 98 11.71 6.11 -19.07
C GLN A 98 12.98 6.80 -18.52
N ILE A 99 12.82 7.80 -17.63
CA ILE A 99 13.93 8.62 -17.11
C ILE A 99 14.99 7.75 -16.43
N VAL A 100 14.56 6.66 -15.82
CA VAL A 100 15.43 5.80 -15.02
C VAL A 100 15.36 4.33 -15.45
N LYS A 101 14.80 4.06 -16.63
CA LYS A 101 14.71 2.70 -17.16
C LYS A 101 16.10 2.05 -17.15
N ASN A 102 16.18 0.88 -16.48
CA ASN A 102 17.42 0.12 -16.30
C ASN A 102 18.50 0.77 -15.39
N ASN A 103 18.21 1.83 -14.66
CA ASN A 103 19.15 2.34 -13.69
C ASN A 103 19.11 1.50 -12.40
N LYS A 104 20.19 0.77 -12.12
CA LYS A 104 20.31 -0.14 -10.96
C LYS A 104 20.20 0.56 -9.60
N ARG A 105 20.31 1.89 -9.56
CA ARG A 105 20.18 2.69 -8.33
C ARG A 105 18.72 3.10 -8.06
N VAL A 106 17.82 2.81 -8.98
CA VAL A 106 16.42 3.21 -8.85
C VAL A 106 15.54 2.00 -8.75
N GLN A 107 14.73 1.97 -7.70
CA GLN A 107 13.72 0.97 -7.48
C GLN A 107 12.35 1.64 -7.36
N SER A 108 11.39 1.12 -8.10
CA SER A 108 9.97 1.47 -7.96
C SER A 108 9.14 0.20 -8.02
N PRO A 109 8.16 0.02 -7.13
CA PRO A 109 7.30 -1.16 -7.12
C PRO A 109 6.24 -1.13 -8.22
N THR A 110 6.58 -0.66 -9.40
CA THR A 110 5.68 -0.59 -10.55
C THR A 110 5.63 -1.93 -11.28
N ILE A 111 4.42 -2.38 -11.63
CA ILE A 111 4.23 -3.54 -12.49
C ILE A 111 4.09 -3.06 -13.91
N LEU A 112 5.03 -3.47 -14.75
CA LEU A 112 5.03 -3.16 -16.17
C LEU A 112 4.50 -4.36 -16.97
N PRO A 113 3.97 -4.16 -18.18
CA PRO A 113 3.50 -5.25 -19.02
C PRO A 113 4.54 -6.36 -19.26
N GLU A 114 5.81 -6.01 -19.32
CA GLU A 114 6.92 -6.97 -19.45
C GLU A 114 7.17 -7.84 -18.22
N HIS A 115 6.63 -7.45 -17.06
CA HIS A 115 6.69 -8.25 -15.82
C HIS A 115 5.58 -9.31 -15.77
N LEU A 116 4.59 -9.20 -16.65
CA LEU A 116 3.46 -10.10 -16.65
C LEU A 116 3.83 -11.42 -17.34
N PRO A 117 3.32 -12.53 -16.84
CA PRO A 117 3.52 -13.82 -17.51
C PRO A 117 2.88 -13.79 -18.90
N PRO A 118 3.42 -14.54 -19.88
CA PRO A 118 2.82 -14.62 -21.21
C PRO A 118 1.38 -15.12 -21.12
N PHE A 119 0.47 -14.48 -21.87
CA PHE A 119 -0.94 -14.88 -21.87
C PHE A 119 -1.11 -16.32 -22.33
N ARG A 120 -1.79 -17.12 -21.52
CA ARG A 120 -2.21 -18.49 -21.83
C ARG A 120 -3.56 -18.73 -21.20
N TYR A 121 -4.44 -19.44 -21.91
CA TYR A 121 -5.66 -20.00 -21.32
C TYR A 121 -5.31 -21.30 -20.62
N GLU A 122 -4.84 -21.19 -19.38
CA GLU A 122 -4.47 -22.34 -18.59
C GLU A 122 -5.10 -22.28 -17.19
N LYS A 123 -5.11 -23.43 -16.52
CA LYS A 123 -5.58 -23.53 -15.15
C LYS A 123 -4.65 -22.70 -14.24
N LEU A 124 -5.23 -21.94 -13.32
CA LEU A 124 -4.48 -21.27 -12.27
C LEU A 124 -3.83 -22.31 -11.35
N HIS A 125 -2.68 -21.97 -10.79
CA HIS A 125 -2.03 -22.76 -9.76
C HIS A 125 -2.94 -22.85 -8.52
N GLU A 126 -3.07 -24.06 -7.96
CA GLU A 126 -3.77 -24.29 -6.70
C GLU A 126 -2.84 -23.99 -5.54
N ASN A 127 -3.27 -23.16 -4.61
CA ASN A 127 -2.47 -22.82 -3.43
C ASN A 127 -2.25 -24.09 -2.57
N ILE A 128 -1.02 -24.36 -2.19
CA ILE A 128 -0.62 -25.49 -1.33
C ILE A 128 -0.17 -25.04 0.07
N VAL A 129 0.13 -23.75 0.23
CA VAL A 129 0.43 -23.10 1.51
C VAL A 129 -0.78 -22.25 1.91
N PRO A 130 -1.22 -22.28 3.18
CA PRO A 130 -2.34 -21.46 3.63
C PRO A 130 -2.14 -19.98 3.32
N VAL A 131 -3.11 -19.37 2.67
CA VAL A 131 -3.13 -17.94 2.32
C VAL A 131 -4.15 -17.22 3.18
N VAL A 132 -3.71 -16.25 3.96
CA VAL A 132 -4.57 -15.41 4.82
C VAL A 132 -4.65 -14.01 4.25
N GLY A 133 -5.88 -13.57 3.92
CA GLY A 133 -6.17 -12.26 3.36
C GLY A 133 -6.56 -11.23 4.43
N VAL A 134 -6.05 -10.02 4.32
CA VAL A 134 -6.54 -8.86 5.08
C VAL A 134 -7.32 -7.96 4.12
N PHE A 135 -8.65 -8.05 4.19
CA PHE A 135 -9.56 -7.28 3.34
C PHE A 135 -10.32 -6.23 4.18
N GLY A 136 -11.16 -5.43 3.57
CA GLY A 136 -11.91 -4.42 4.30
C GLY A 136 -13.16 -3.92 3.60
N THR A 137 -14.04 -3.34 4.39
CA THR A 137 -15.25 -2.65 3.95
C THR A 137 -14.95 -1.27 3.36
N GLY A 138 -13.75 -0.70 3.62
CA GLY A 138 -13.37 0.61 3.13
C GLY A 138 -11.86 0.85 3.08
N GLY A 139 -11.46 1.98 2.56
CA GLY A 139 -10.10 2.49 2.66
C GLY A 139 -9.76 2.98 4.07
N ARG A 140 -8.46 3.14 4.38
CA ARG A 140 -7.96 3.74 5.65
C ARG A 140 -8.46 3.08 6.94
N GLN A 141 -8.83 1.81 6.92
CA GLN A 141 -9.31 1.03 8.06
C GLN A 141 -8.19 0.20 8.73
N GLY A 142 -6.96 0.66 8.69
CA GLY A 142 -5.85 0.01 9.39
C GLY A 142 -5.38 -1.33 8.80
N LYS A 143 -5.79 -1.71 7.60
CA LYS A 143 -5.38 -2.98 6.96
C LYS A 143 -3.86 -3.17 6.91
N PHE A 144 -3.11 -2.12 6.55
CA PHE A 144 -1.65 -2.20 6.53
C PHE A 144 -1.08 -2.42 7.94
N THR A 145 -1.60 -1.72 8.95
CA THR A 145 -1.24 -1.93 10.35
C THR A 145 -1.46 -3.38 10.77
N LEU A 146 -2.63 -3.93 10.43
CA LEU A 146 -2.98 -5.31 10.75
C LEU A 146 -2.03 -6.30 10.06
N GLN A 147 -1.70 -6.08 8.80
CA GLN A 147 -0.74 -6.91 8.06
C GLN A 147 0.64 -6.93 8.71
N VAL A 148 1.20 -5.76 9.04
CA VAL A 148 2.51 -5.65 9.70
C VAL A 148 2.48 -6.33 11.08
N THR A 149 1.40 -6.13 11.84
CA THR A 149 1.24 -6.74 13.16
C THR A 149 1.14 -8.26 13.06
N LEU A 150 0.31 -8.79 12.16
CA LEU A 150 0.15 -10.24 11.94
C LEU A 150 1.47 -10.89 11.51
N ARG A 151 2.19 -10.27 10.55
CA ARG A 151 3.51 -10.76 10.12
C ARG A 151 4.44 -10.90 11.30
N ASN A 152 4.55 -9.85 12.13
CA ASN A 152 5.44 -9.87 13.29
C ASN A 152 5.00 -10.90 14.33
N CYS A 153 3.71 -11.01 14.62
CA CYS A 153 3.18 -12.00 15.56
C CYS A 153 3.47 -13.44 15.09
N LEU A 154 3.28 -13.73 13.81
CA LEU A 154 3.55 -15.06 13.25
C LEU A 154 5.04 -15.38 13.26
N ARG A 155 5.89 -14.44 12.86
CA ARG A 155 7.35 -14.59 12.90
C ARG A 155 7.86 -14.82 14.33
N ASN A 156 7.34 -14.10 15.30
CA ASN A 156 7.70 -14.29 16.72
C ASN A 156 7.27 -15.66 17.26
N LYS A 157 6.27 -16.30 16.64
CA LYS A 157 5.88 -17.69 16.93
C LYS A 157 6.67 -18.72 16.15
N GLY A 158 7.63 -18.31 15.34
CA GLY A 158 8.53 -19.19 14.59
C GLY A 158 8.05 -19.54 13.18
N PHE A 159 6.93 -18.99 12.70
CA PHE A 159 6.46 -19.22 11.34
C PHE A 159 7.29 -18.45 10.31
N LYS A 160 7.62 -19.11 9.21
CA LYS A 160 8.17 -18.46 8.02
C LYS A 160 7.04 -17.89 7.18
N VAL A 161 6.91 -16.57 7.17
CA VAL A 161 5.80 -15.84 6.54
C VAL A 161 6.22 -15.30 5.19
N GLY A 162 5.54 -15.72 4.12
CA GLY A 162 5.55 -15.05 2.81
C GLY A 162 4.51 -13.95 2.78
N GLN A 163 4.73 -12.84 2.05
CA GLN A 163 3.75 -11.75 2.01
C GLN A 163 3.73 -10.97 0.70
N ILE A 164 2.52 -10.64 0.27
CA ILE A 164 2.25 -9.68 -0.80
C ILE A 164 1.55 -8.46 -0.18
N GLY A 165 2.21 -7.30 -0.22
CA GLY A 165 1.60 -6.04 0.18
C GLY A 165 0.99 -5.28 -1.01
N THR A 166 0.12 -4.32 -0.74
CA THR A 166 -0.49 -3.43 -1.76
C THR A 166 -0.09 -1.96 -1.60
N GLU A 167 0.62 -1.64 -0.54
CA GLU A 167 1.22 -0.31 -0.36
C GLU A 167 2.59 -0.27 -1.05
N PRO A 168 2.96 0.80 -1.76
CA PRO A 168 4.29 0.91 -2.36
C PRO A 168 5.44 0.77 -1.34
N SER A 169 5.19 1.09 -0.07
CA SER A 169 6.15 0.92 1.02
C SER A 169 6.34 -0.53 1.48
N ALA A 170 5.57 -1.49 0.99
CA ALA A 170 5.58 -2.86 1.50
C ALA A 170 6.96 -3.53 1.49
N LEU A 171 7.75 -3.33 0.42
CA LEU A 171 9.11 -3.87 0.33
C LEU A 171 10.03 -3.30 1.42
N LEU A 172 9.82 -2.06 1.84
CA LEU A 172 10.60 -1.41 2.90
C LEU A 172 10.33 -2.02 4.28
N PHE A 173 9.24 -2.77 4.43
CA PHE A 173 8.90 -3.54 5.63
C PHE A 173 9.28 -5.02 5.51
N GLY A 174 10.11 -5.37 4.52
CA GLY A 174 10.58 -6.73 4.30
C GLY A 174 9.48 -7.68 3.79
N MET A 175 8.40 -7.15 3.18
CA MET A 175 7.47 -7.99 2.45
C MET A 175 8.12 -8.44 1.14
N GLU A 176 7.91 -9.68 0.73
CA GLU A 176 8.63 -10.28 -0.39
C GLU A 176 8.18 -9.71 -1.74
N TYR A 177 6.89 -9.40 -1.85
CA TYR A 177 6.30 -8.86 -3.06
C TYR A 177 5.38 -7.69 -2.75
N VAL A 178 5.21 -6.82 -3.74
CA VAL A 178 4.25 -5.72 -3.70
C VAL A 178 3.43 -5.69 -4.98
N PHE A 179 2.13 -5.54 -4.81
CA PHE A 179 1.19 -5.26 -5.89
C PHE A 179 0.50 -3.94 -5.57
N PRO A 180 1.11 -2.78 -5.94
CA PRO A 180 0.62 -1.49 -5.50
C PRO A 180 -0.72 -1.18 -6.18
N ILE A 181 -1.79 -1.03 -5.40
CA ILE A 181 -3.13 -0.68 -5.86
C ILE A 181 -3.39 0.79 -5.55
N GLY A 182 -3.77 1.56 -6.55
CA GLY A 182 -4.06 2.99 -6.44
C GLY A 182 -2.86 3.90 -6.73
N TYR A 183 -3.06 5.21 -6.64
CA TYR A 183 -2.03 6.25 -6.84
C TYR A 183 -1.29 6.21 -8.18
N ASN A 184 -1.95 5.87 -9.28
CA ASN A 184 -1.37 5.79 -10.63
C ASN A 184 -0.19 4.81 -10.82
N SER A 185 0.13 4.00 -9.81
CA SER A 185 1.34 3.19 -9.82
C SER A 185 1.19 1.81 -10.45
N VAL A 186 -0.03 1.33 -10.69
CA VAL A 186 -0.24 -0.09 -10.97
C VAL A 186 -0.60 -0.40 -12.41
N TYR A 187 -1.29 0.49 -13.06
CA TYR A 187 -1.88 0.15 -14.34
C TYR A 187 -1.36 1.05 -15.46
N SER A 188 -0.51 0.50 -16.27
CA SER A 188 -0.47 0.97 -17.63
C SER A 188 -1.82 0.58 -18.26
N LEU A 189 -2.41 1.43 -19.09
CA LEU A 189 -3.64 1.18 -19.86
C LEU A 189 -3.57 -0.08 -20.77
N ARG A 190 -2.48 -0.84 -20.72
CA ARG A 190 -2.19 -2.04 -21.52
C ARG A 190 -2.25 -3.34 -20.71
N ILE A 191 -2.55 -3.30 -19.41
CA ILE A 191 -2.66 -4.48 -18.55
C ILE A 191 -4.13 -4.90 -18.50
N HIS A 192 -4.42 -6.15 -18.81
CA HIS A 192 -5.76 -6.73 -18.72
C HIS A 192 -6.00 -7.38 -17.35
N ASP A 193 -7.26 -7.44 -16.91
CA ASP A 193 -7.64 -8.03 -15.62
C ASP A 193 -7.15 -9.48 -15.47
N TYR A 194 -7.23 -10.27 -16.52
CA TYR A 194 -6.73 -11.66 -16.52
C TYR A 194 -5.21 -11.75 -16.30
N ASP A 195 -4.44 -10.80 -16.85
CA ASP A 195 -3.00 -10.76 -16.64
C ASP A 195 -2.67 -10.44 -15.19
N VAL A 196 -3.48 -9.58 -14.55
CA VAL A 196 -3.36 -9.26 -13.11
C VAL A 196 -3.63 -10.48 -12.25
N ILE A 197 -4.77 -11.16 -12.49
CA ILE A 197 -5.15 -12.35 -11.74
C ILE A 197 -4.05 -13.41 -11.86
N ARG A 198 -3.55 -13.63 -13.04
CA ARG A 198 -2.48 -14.60 -13.31
C ARG A 198 -1.16 -14.21 -12.66
N TYR A 199 -0.74 -12.94 -12.78
CA TYR A 199 0.47 -12.43 -12.13
C TYR A 199 0.44 -12.67 -10.61
N LEU A 200 -0.70 -12.37 -9.97
CA LEU A 200 -0.87 -12.58 -8.54
C LEU A 200 -0.83 -14.06 -8.17
N ASN A 201 -1.48 -14.91 -8.95
CA ASN A 201 -1.47 -16.35 -8.72
C ASN A 201 -0.05 -16.94 -8.88
N GLU A 202 0.70 -16.52 -9.92
CA GLU A 202 2.11 -16.91 -10.04
C GLU A 202 2.99 -16.35 -8.91
N THR A 203 2.65 -15.18 -8.37
CA THR A 203 3.37 -14.60 -7.23
C THR A 203 3.14 -15.41 -5.96
N ILE A 204 1.93 -15.92 -5.73
CA ILE A 204 1.65 -16.89 -4.65
C ILE A 204 2.52 -18.14 -4.85
N HIS A 205 2.54 -18.72 -6.03
CA HIS A 205 3.36 -19.90 -6.32
C HIS A 205 4.86 -19.67 -6.06
N LYS A 206 5.40 -18.51 -6.46
CA LYS A 206 6.79 -18.14 -6.15
C LYS A 206 7.05 -18.02 -4.64
N LEU A 207 6.07 -17.57 -3.85
CA LEU A 207 6.18 -17.56 -2.40
C LEU A 207 6.22 -18.97 -1.81
N GLU A 208 5.40 -19.88 -2.32
CA GLU A 208 5.40 -21.30 -1.93
C GLU A 208 6.75 -21.96 -2.16
N ASP A 209 7.41 -21.67 -3.29
CA ASP A 209 8.76 -22.15 -3.61
C ASP A 209 9.80 -21.73 -2.56
N THR A 210 9.55 -20.65 -1.82
CA THR A 210 10.43 -20.24 -0.71
C THR A 210 10.27 -21.12 0.54
N ARG A 211 9.34 -22.08 0.52
CA ARG A 211 8.98 -22.95 1.66
C ARG A 211 8.55 -22.14 2.87
N CYS A 212 7.68 -21.16 2.67
CA CYS A 212 7.00 -20.47 3.76
C CYS A 212 5.92 -21.38 4.36
N ASP A 213 5.58 -21.14 5.63
CA ASP A 213 4.54 -21.89 6.35
C ASP A 213 3.15 -21.28 6.14
N ILE A 214 3.10 -20.00 5.83
CA ILE A 214 1.87 -19.20 5.64
C ILE A 214 2.16 -18.00 4.75
N ILE A 215 1.18 -17.65 3.92
CA ILE A 215 1.24 -16.46 3.07
C ILE A 215 0.22 -15.43 3.55
N LEU A 216 0.66 -14.20 3.76
CA LEU A 216 -0.22 -13.07 4.04
C LEU A 216 -0.42 -12.24 2.78
N VAL A 217 -1.67 -11.89 2.49
CA VAL A 217 -2.00 -10.98 1.39
C VAL A 217 -2.86 -9.84 1.90
N GLY A 218 -2.57 -8.63 1.48
CA GLY A 218 -3.27 -7.45 1.99
C GLY A 218 -3.94 -6.65 0.90
N SER A 219 -5.18 -6.31 1.12
CA SER A 219 -5.96 -5.45 0.24
C SER A 219 -5.84 -3.97 0.61
N GLN A 220 -6.22 -3.06 -0.29
CA GLN A 220 -6.06 -1.63 -0.04
C GLN A 220 -7.36 -0.87 0.16
N SER A 221 -8.40 -1.16 -0.58
CA SER A 221 -9.66 -0.42 -0.57
C SER A 221 -10.85 -1.26 -0.10
N ALA A 222 -12.06 -0.80 -0.33
CA ALA A 222 -13.28 -1.56 -0.08
C ALA A 222 -13.38 -2.75 -1.04
N SER A 223 -13.88 -3.87 -0.54
CA SER A 223 -14.11 -5.06 -1.36
C SER A 223 -15.43 -4.94 -2.15
N VAL A 224 -16.43 -4.28 -1.58
CA VAL A 224 -17.73 -4.05 -2.20
C VAL A 224 -17.99 -2.55 -2.33
N ASN A 225 -18.65 -2.15 -3.40
CA ASN A 225 -19.02 -0.76 -3.62
C ASN A 225 -20.16 -0.33 -2.67
N ILE A 226 -19.90 0.74 -1.89
CA ILE A 226 -20.90 1.38 -1.02
C ILE A 226 -21.90 2.23 -1.83
N TYR A 227 -21.41 2.84 -2.92
CA TYR A 227 -22.20 3.77 -3.74
C TYR A 227 -22.33 3.24 -5.17
N PRO A 228 -23.33 2.39 -5.47
CA PRO A 228 -23.44 1.68 -6.74
C PRO A 228 -23.59 2.62 -7.96
N ASN A 229 -23.97 3.88 -7.75
CA ASN A 229 -24.13 4.87 -8.82
C ASN A 229 -22.85 5.65 -9.14
N HIS A 230 -21.74 5.37 -8.45
CA HIS A 230 -20.48 6.08 -8.65
C HIS A 230 -19.38 5.14 -9.13
N LEU A 231 -18.96 5.28 -10.39
CA LEU A 231 -17.93 4.45 -11.00
C LEU A 231 -16.60 4.46 -10.22
N TYR A 232 -16.25 5.58 -9.61
CA TYR A 232 -15.01 5.72 -8.81
C TYR A 232 -14.90 4.72 -7.66
N TYR A 233 -16.02 4.23 -7.12
CA TYR A 233 -16.02 3.28 -6.02
C TYR A 233 -16.03 1.81 -6.47
N TYR A 234 -16.02 1.54 -7.78
CA TYR A 234 -15.87 0.19 -8.29
C TYR A 234 -14.41 -0.24 -8.24
N ASN A 235 -14.11 -1.11 -7.31
CA ASN A 235 -12.76 -1.62 -7.08
C ASN A 235 -12.47 -2.89 -7.87
N ILE A 236 -12.44 -2.80 -9.19
CA ILE A 236 -12.10 -3.92 -10.07
C ILE A 236 -10.75 -4.54 -9.66
N PHE A 237 -9.79 -3.71 -9.35
CA PHE A 237 -8.46 -4.14 -8.90
C PHE A 237 -8.47 -4.97 -7.62
N GLN A 238 -9.37 -4.64 -6.71
CA GLN A 238 -9.56 -5.38 -5.47
C GLN A 238 -10.16 -6.77 -5.76
N THR A 239 -11.08 -6.84 -6.71
CA THR A 239 -11.66 -8.10 -7.17
C THR A 239 -10.60 -8.97 -7.87
N ASN A 240 -9.79 -8.37 -8.74
CA ASN A 240 -8.68 -9.06 -9.39
C ASN A 240 -7.64 -9.55 -8.37
N PHE A 241 -7.37 -8.76 -7.33
CA PHE A 241 -6.47 -9.13 -6.25
C PHE A 241 -7.02 -10.35 -5.47
N LEU A 242 -8.30 -10.34 -5.13
CA LEU A 242 -8.97 -11.46 -4.47
C LEU A 242 -8.91 -12.74 -5.33
N MET A 243 -9.27 -12.63 -6.62
CA MET A 243 -9.29 -13.76 -7.54
C MET A 243 -7.89 -14.31 -7.84
N GLY A 244 -6.87 -13.46 -7.86
CA GLY A 244 -5.50 -13.87 -8.14
C GLY A 244 -4.79 -14.48 -6.93
N THR A 245 -5.07 -13.98 -5.73
CA THR A 245 -4.43 -14.49 -4.51
C THR A 245 -5.18 -15.66 -3.88
N ARG A 246 -6.50 -15.79 -4.11
CA ARG A 246 -7.35 -16.88 -3.63
C ARG A 246 -7.08 -17.27 -2.17
N PRO A 247 -7.27 -16.34 -1.20
CA PRO A 247 -7.02 -16.65 0.19
C PRO A 247 -7.97 -17.76 0.69
N ASP A 248 -7.47 -18.64 1.56
CA ASP A 248 -8.26 -19.66 2.25
C ASP A 248 -9.07 -19.05 3.39
N ALA A 249 -8.50 -18.06 4.06
CA ALA A 249 -9.11 -17.35 5.16
C ALA A 249 -8.93 -15.84 5.05
N ILE A 250 -9.93 -15.08 5.51
CA ILE A 250 -9.90 -13.62 5.47
C ILE A 250 -10.15 -13.03 6.86
N ILE A 251 -9.33 -12.04 7.23
CA ILE A 251 -9.63 -11.11 8.32
C ILE A 251 -10.20 -9.85 7.71
N LEU A 252 -11.46 -9.54 7.99
CA LEU A 252 -12.13 -8.38 7.43
C LEU A 252 -12.00 -7.18 8.37
N SER A 253 -11.32 -6.16 7.91
CA SER A 253 -11.22 -4.86 8.60
C SER A 253 -12.52 -4.07 8.37
N ILE A 254 -13.15 -3.64 9.43
CA ILE A 254 -14.43 -2.90 9.42
C ILE A 254 -14.28 -1.55 10.12
N SER A 255 -15.19 -0.63 9.84
CA SER A 255 -15.28 0.70 10.43
C SER A 255 -16.43 0.80 11.41
N MET A 256 -16.35 1.73 12.35
CA MET A 256 -17.45 2.08 13.26
C MET A 256 -18.72 2.57 12.52
N ASN A 257 -18.59 3.00 11.29
CA ASN A 257 -19.68 3.54 10.48
C ASN A 257 -20.32 2.50 9.56
N ASP A 258 -19.78 1.27 9.54
CA ASP A 258 -20.33 0.22 8.67
C ASP A 258 -21.63 -0.30 9.24
N THR A 259 -22.65 -0.43 8.41
CA THR A 259 -23.90 -1.10 8.81
C THR A 259 -23.72 -2.61 8.79
N TYR A 260 -24.54 -3.30 9.57
CA TYR A 260 -24.53 -4.77 9.62
C TYR A 260 -24.75 -5.37 8.23
N GLU A 261 -25.74 -4.86 7.49
CA GLU A 261 -26.04 -5.32 6.13
C GLU A 261 -24.87 -5.14 5.17
N TYR A 262 -24.10 -4.06 5.32
CA TYR A 262 -22.94 -3.82 4.47
C TYR A 262 -21.78 -4.76 4.80
N ILE A 263 -21.59 -5.08 6.07
CA ILE A 263 -20.61 -6.08 6.53
C ILE A 263 -21.00 -7.46 5.99
N GLU A 264 -22.25 -7.89 6.17
CA GLU A 264 -22.73 -9.17 5.65
C GLU A 264 -22.63 -9.29 4.13
N LYS A 265 -22.99 -8.23 3.41
CA LYS A 265 -22.84 -8.16 1.96
C LYS A 265 -21.37 -8.31 1.54
N THR A 266 -20.45 -7.71 2.31
CA THR A 266 -19.03 -7.81 2.04
C THR A 266 -18.50 -9.21 2.29
N ILE A 267 -18.91 -9.85 3.39
CA ILE A 267 -18.56 -11.24 3.71
C ILE A 267 -19.06 -12.15 2.57
N SER A 268 -20.35 -12.08 2.25
CA SER A 268 -20.96 -12.90 1.20
C SER A 268 -20.27 -12.73 -0.16
N PHE A 269 -19.86 -11.50 -0.51
CA PHE A 269 -19.12 -11.24 -1.74
C PHE A 269 -17.75 -11.92 -1.73
N LEU A 270 -17.00 -11.81 -0.63
CA LEU A 270 -15.67 -12.40 -0.51
C LEU A 270 -15.73 -13.92 -0.61
N GLU A 271 -16.61 -14.54 0.20
CA GLU A 271 -16.75 -15.99 0.29
C GLU A 271 -17.34 -16.62 -0.99
N SER A 272 -18.22 -15.91 -1.69
CA SER A 272 -18.81 -16.40 -2.95
C SER A 272 -17.90 -16.18 -4.18
N THR A 273 -16.94 -15.26 -4.10
CA THR A 273 -16.04 -14.94 -5.21
C THR A 273 -14.89 -15.94 -5.31
N VAL A 274 -14.36 -16.36 -4.16
CA VAL A 274 -13.33 -17.40 -4.02
C VAL A 274 -13.73 -18.31 -2.86
N GLU A 275 -13.33 -19.56 -2.91
CA GLU A 275 -13.63 -20.53 -1.84
C GLU A 275 -12.83 -20.20 -0.58
N CYS A 276 -13.30 -19.23 0.21
CA CYS A 276 -12.65 -18.76 1.42
C CYS A 276 -13.65 -18.61 2.57
N GLU A 277 -13.13 -18.43 3.78
CA GLU A 277 -13.92 -18.13 4.98
C GLU A 277 -13.47 -16.81 5.61
N VAL A 278 -14.40 -15.95 5.98
CA VAL A 278 -14.12 -14.76 6.80
C VAL A 278 -14.06 -15.16 8.26
N ILE A 279 -12.86 -15.44 8.76
CA ILE A 279 -12.64 -16.02 10.10
C ILE A 279 -12.65 -14.99 11.23
N ALA A 280 -12.49 -13.71 10.94
CA ALA A 280 -12.50 -12.66 11.96
C ALA A 280 -12.88 -11.30 11.40
N LEU A 281 -13.51 -10.48 12.26
CA LEU A 281 -13.73 -9.06 12.02
C LEU A 281 -12.73 -8.26 12.86
N CYS A 282 -12.02 -7.32 12.24
CA CYS A 282 -11.12 -6.41 12.92
C CYS A 282 -11.71 -5.00 12.88
N LEU A 283 -12.21 -4.52 14.00
CA LEU A 283 -12.74 -3.16 14.12
C LEU A 283 -11.59 -2.17 14.22
N PHE A 284 -11.52 -1.24 13.26
CA PHE A 284 -10.61 -0.11 13.34
C PHE A 284 -11.29 1.04 14.09
N PRO A 285 -10.78 1.44 15.26
CA PRO A 285 -11.48 2.35 16.19
C PRO A 285 -11.33 3.82 15.75
N VAL A 286 -11.57 4.11 14.47
CA VAL A 286 -11.51 5.45 13.91
C VAL A 286 -12.82 5.74 13.22
N VAL A 287 -13.52 6.76 13.69
CA VAL A 287 -14.67 7.31 12.99
C VAL A 287 -14.14 8.22 11.88
N GLN A 288 -14.39 7.85 10.64
CA GLN A 288 -14.16 8.71 9.49
C GLN A 288 -15.42 9.54 9.27
N THR A 289 -15.36 10.82 9.60
CA THR A 289 -16.41 11.76 9.16
C THR A 289 -16.06 12.18 7.73
N PHE A 290 -16.87 11.75 6.80
CA PHE A 290 -16.81 12.22 5.43
C PHE A 290 -17.69 13.46 5.31
N ASP A 291 -17.14 14.64 5.56
CA ASP A 291 -17.70 15.86 5.00
C ASP A 291 -17.31 15.89 3.52
N TRP A 292 -18.20 15.36 2.70
CA TRP A 292 -17.99 15.27 1.28
C TRP A 292 -18.21 16.64 0.63
N ALA A 293 -17.14 17.35 0.38
CA ALA A 293 -17.13 18.58 -0.43
C ALA A 293 -16.57 18.32 -1.85
N GLY A 294 -16.94 17.20 -2.48
CA GLY A 294 -16.56 16.86 -3.86
C GLY A 294 -15.23 16.10 -4.00
N PRO A 295 -14.93 15.57 -5.20
CA PRO A 295 -13.81 14.64 -5.42
C PRO A 295 -12.41 15.27 -5.40
N VAL A 296 -12.24 16.53 -5.03
CA VAL A 296 -11.01 17.30 -5.27
C VAL A 296 -10.33 17.80 -4.01
N ASP A 297 -10.94 17.72 -2.82
CA ASP A 297 -10.31 18.26 -1.61
C ASP A 297 -10.11 17.20 -0.52
N PRO A 298 -8.92 16.57 -0.45
CA PRO A 298 -8.58 15.68 0.64
C PRO A 298 -8.34 16.40 1.98
N SER A 299 -8.37 17.75 2.04
CA SER A 299 -8.13 18.52 3.26
C SER A 299 -9.30 18.48 4.25
N ASN A 300 -10.49 18.08 3.80
CA ASN A 300 -11.70 18.03 4.64
C ASN A 300 -11.97 16.65 5.28
N ILE A 301 -11.01 15.73 5.24
CA ILE A 301 -11.14 14.46 5.96
C ILE A 301 -10.73 14.68 7.42
N THR A 302 -11.69 14.94 8.26
CA THR A 302 -11.47 14.96 9.71
C THR A 302 -11.50 13.51 10.21
N VAL A 303 -10.34 13.01 10.65
CA VAL A 303 -10.25 11.72 11.33
C VAL A 303 -10.36 11.99 12.83
N SER A 304 -11.50 11.68 13.43
CA SER A 304 -11.63 11.72 14.88
C SER A 304 -11.36 10.33 15.47
N TYR A 305 -10.48 10.26 16.46
CA TYR A 305 -10.19 9.03 17.20
C TYR A 305 -11.06 9.02 18.45
N THR A 306 -11.98 8.06 18.53
CA THR A 306 -12.63 7.73 19.79
C THR A 306 -11.79 6.66 20.48
N HIS A 307 -11.24 6.97 21.66
CA HIS A 307 -10.65 5.97 22.51
C HIS A 307 -11.77 5.15 23.13
N LEU A 308 -12.02 3.95 22.65
CA LEU A 308 -12.72 2.93 23.42
C LEU A 308 -11.69 2.40 24.44
N ARG A 309 -11.81 2.85 25.69
CA ARG A 309 -11.21 2.12 26.81
C ARG A 309 -11.99 0.82 26.98
N ALA A 310 -11.29 -0.33 26.84
CA ALA A 310 -11.79 -1.62 27.27
C ALA A 310 -11.96 -1.64 28.80
#